data_824b338313d99e01a6a24a6b44f788f5
#
_entry.id   824b338313d99e01a6a24a6b44f788f5
#
_cell.length_a   1.000
_cell.length_b   1.000
_cell.length_c   1.000
_cell.angle_alpha   90.00
_cell.angle_beta   90.00
_cell.angle_gamma   90.00
#
_symmetry.space_group_name_H-M   'P 1'
#
loop_
_entity.id
_entity.type
_entity.pdbx_description
1 polymer ?
#
loop_
_entity_poly.entity_id
_entity_poly.type
_entity_poly.pdbx_seq_one_letter_code
_entity_poly.pdbx_strand_id
1 'polypeptide(L)'
;MLTVTFVVAFLVYAVLCATGRRPALRAVKHNELFGPFFAGFLVWAISPIERLLVGRVAPNTVTFASLALCALTGLAAALGHLPGAVWLYVFAGILDVLDGRLARQAGKQTAAGALFDSVSDRWGELFVFAGYAWFLHDSLWVLAVFAALGGSTMVSYTRARAEGLGLSVAGGLMQRAERIVLVAGGTLLAAWFGSDDPDTAATILGLTMLLCGVASTGTAINRWVTAYRQLAAREAAPAGARAPKPLAPAPVRAVEQH
;
A
#
# COMPACT_ATOMS: atom_id res chain seq x y z
N MET A 1 -12.42 -20.51 7.65
CA MET A 1 -13.15 -20.46 6.37
C MET A 1 -12.48 -19.51 5.37
N LEU A 2 -12.27 -18.23 5.67
CA LEU A 2 -11.68 -17.26 4.71
C LEU A 2 -10.32 -17.69 4.14
N THR A 3 -9.42 -18.22 4.98
CA THR A 3 -8.11 -18.71 4.54
C THR A 3 -8.25 -19.83 3.51
N VAL A 4 -9.16 -20.77 3.74
CA VAL A 4 -9.42 -21.88 2.82
C VAL A 4 -9.97 -21.35 1.50
N THR A 5 -10.92 -20.42 1.55
CA THR A 5 -11.49 -19.79 0.34
C THR A 5 -10.41 -19.07 -0.48
N PHE A 6 -9.51 -18.34 0.19
CA PHE A 6 -8.41 -17.63 -0.47
C PHE A 6 -7.43 -18.63 -1.14
N VAL A 7 -7.04 -19.70 -0.43
CA VAL A 7 -6.14 -20.74 -0.96
C VAL A 7 -6.79 -21.44 -2.15
N VAL A 8 -8.08 -21.80 -2.05
CA VAL A 8 -8.80 -22.42 -3.17
C VAL A 8 -8.87 -21.50 -4.39
N ALA A 9 -9.21 -20.23 -4.20
CA ALA A 9 -9.22 -19.25 -5.29
C ALA A 9 -7.83 -19.09 -5.94
N PHE A 10 -6.77 -19.06 -5.13
CA PHE A 10 -5.40 -18.99 -5.60
C PHE A 10 -5.01 -20.22 -6.43
N LEU A 11 -5.33 -21.43 -5.95
CA LEU A 11 -5.08 -22.67 -6.67
C LEU A 11 -5.86 -22.75 -8.00
N VAL A 12 -7.13 -22.34 -7.99
CA VAL A 12 -7.93 -22.27 -9.23
C VAL A 12 -7.28 -21.33 -10.24
N TYR A 13 -6.84 -20.14 -9.82
CA TYR A 13 -6.15 -19.22 -10.72
C TYR A 13 -4.82 -19.80 -11.23
N ALA A 14 -4.03 -20.43 -10.37
CA ALA A 14 -2.78 -21.08 -10.76
C ALA A 14 -3.01 -22.17 -11.83
N VAL A 15 -4.04 -23.01 -11.67
CA VAL A 15 -4.42 -24.04 -12.63
C VAL A 15 -4.87 -23.41 -13.96
N LEU A 16 -5.66 -22.34 -13.92
CA LEU A 16 -6.08 -21.63 -15.14
C LEU A 16 -4.88 -21.06 -15.91
N CYS A 17 -3.88 -20.52 -15.19
CA CYS A 17 -2.64 -20.04 -15.80
C CYS A 17 -1.80 -21.17 -16.39
N ALA A 18 -1.68 -22.31 -15.69
CA ALA A 18 -0.90 -23.47 -16.12
C ALA A 18 -1.52 -24.17 -17.36
N THR A 19 -2.85 -24.16 -17.46
CA THR A 19 -3.59 -24.75 -18.60
C THR A 19 -3.71 -23.81 -19.81
N GLY A 20 -3.00 -22.66 -19.79
CA GLY A 20 -3.05 -21.69 -20.90
C GLY A 20 -4.33 -20.84 -20.98
N ARG A 21 -5.29 -21.06 -20.09
CA ARG A 21 -6.55 -20.32 -20.00
C ARG A 21 -6.37 -19.04 -19.16
N ARG A 22 -5.32 -18.26 -19.44
CA ARG A 22 -5.06 -17.01 -18.70
C ARG A 22 -6.22 -16.05 -18.91
N PRO A 23 -6.86 -15.56 -17.84
CA PRO A 23 -7.88 -14.53 -17.98
C PRO A 23 -7.29 -13.30 -18.65
N ALA A 24 -8.00 -12.75 -19.66
CA ALA A 24 -7.60 -11.49 -20.29
C ALA A 24 -7.80 -10.35 -19.29
N LEU A 25 -6.73 -9.96 -18.61
CA LEU A 25 -6.76 -8.91 -17.61
C LEU A 25 -6.36 -7.57 -18.24
N ARG A 26 -7.23 -6.56 -18.11
CA ARG A 26 -6.88 -5.20 -18.52
C ARG A 26 -5.72 -4.69 -17.66
N ALA A 27 -4.74 -4.07 -18.31
CA ALA A 27 -3.50 -3.49 -17.80
C ALA A 27 -3.28 -3.59 -16.28
N VAL A 28 -2.47 -4.57 -15.87
CA VAL A 28 -2.10 -4.78 -14.48
C VAL A 28 -0.79 -4.03 -14.24
N LYS A 29 -0.81 -3.00 -13.40
CA LYS A 29 0.43 -2.50 -12.80
C LYS A 29 0.96 -3.60 -11.88
N HIS A 30 2.10 -4.18 -12.19
CA HIS A 30 2.78 -5.14 -11.34
C HIS A 30 3.93 -4.46 -10.61
N ASN A 31 4.16 -4.90 -9.40
CA ASN A 31 5.29 -4.47 -8.58
C ASN A 31 6.48 -5.40 -8.83
N GLU A 32 7.67 -4.91 -8.55
CA GLU A 32 8.91 -5.64 -8.82
C GLU A 32 9.00 -6.96 -8.03
N LEU A 33 8.44 -6.99 -6.82
CA LEU A 33 8.54 -8.16 -5.92
C LEU A 33 7.54 -9.27 -6.25
N PHE A 34 6.27 -8.92 -6.50
CA PHE A 34 5.22 -9.93 -6.68
C PHE A 34 5.02 -10.37 -8.13
N GLY A 35 5.60 -9.65 -9.07
CA GLY A 35 5.53 -9.98 -10.48
C GLY A 35 4.10 -9.98 -11.06
N PRO A 36 3.97 -10.31 -12.35
CA PRO A 36 2.70 -10.26 -13.06
C PRO A 36 1.70 -11.34 -12.62
N PHE A 37 2.16 -12.44 -12.02
CA PHE A 37 1.29 -13.54 -11.62
C PHE A 37 0.39 -13.14 -10.44
N PHE A 38 0.97 -12.61 -9.36
CA PHE A 38 0.20 -12.18 -8.18
C PHE A 38 -0.70 -10.98 -8.48
N ALA A 39 -0.18 -10.01 -9.23
CA ALA A 39 -0.99 -8.88 -9.67
C ALA A 39 -2.18 -9.36 -10.53
N GLY A 40 -1.95 -10.35 -11.39
CA GLY A 40 -2.98 -11.00 -12.17
C GLY A 40 -4.02 -11.72 -11.32
N PHE A 41 -3.57 -12.49 -10.32
CA PHE A 41 -4.47 -13.16 -9.38
C PHE A 41 -5.38 -12.17 -8.66
N LEU A 42 -4.82 -11.11 -8.09
CA LEU A 42 -5.59 -10.10 -7.38
C LEU A 42 -6.65 -9.45 -8.29
N VAL A 43 -6.26 -9.04 -9.49
CA VAL A 43 -7.19 -8.45 -10.46
C VAL A 43 -8.28 -9.43 -10.88
N TRP A 44 -7.93 -10.70 -11.10
CA TRP A 44 -8.90 -11.73 -11.40
C TRP A 44 -9.90 -11.93 -10.27
N ALA A 45 -9.42 -12.02 -9.03
CA ALA A 45 -10.25 -12.24 -7.85
C ALA A 45 -11.23 -11.07 -7.60
N ILE A 46 -10.81 -9.82 -7.85
CA ILE A 46 -11.65 -8.64 -7.65
C ILE A 46 -12.55 -8.31 -8.85
N SER A 47 -12.28 -8.88 -10.04
CA SER A 47 -13.01 -8.56 -11.28
C SER A 47 -14.53 -8.70 -11.18
N PRO A 48 -15.13 -9.72 -10.50
CA PRO A 48 -16.58 -9.81 -10.35
C PRO A 48 -17.15 -8.65 -9.54
N ILE A 49 -16.47 -8.28 -8.45
CA ILE A 49 -16.87 -7.16 -7.57
C ILE A 49 -16.73 -5.84 -8.34
N GLU A 50 -15.64 -5.67 -9.07
CA GLU A 50 -15.39 -4.49 -9.89
C GLU A 50 -16.53 -4.26 -10.90
N ARG A 51 -16.93 -5.30 -11.64
CA ARG A 51 -18.06 -5.22 -12.62
C ARG A 51 -19.37 -4.83 -11.96
N LEU A 52 -19.62 -5.29 -10.74
CA LEU A 52 -20.83 -4.98 -9.99
C LEU A 52 -20.86 -3.52 -9.53
N LEU A 53 -19.72 -2.97 -9.15
CA LEU A 53 -19.59 -1.65 -8.53
C LEU A 53 -19.34 -0.51 -9.53
N VAL A 54 -18.80 -0.80 -10.72
CA VAL A 54 -18.55 0.22 -11.75
C VAL A 54 -19.82 0.99 -12.07
N GLY A 55 -19.74 2.32 -11.97
CA GLY A 55 -20.86 3.22 -12.22
C GLY A 55 -21.92 3.31 -11.11
N ARG A 56 -21.89 2.43 -10.12
CA ARG A 56 -22.85 2.40 -9.00
C ARG A 56 -22.32 3.03 -7.72
N VAL A 57 -21.00 2.92 -7.50
CA VAL A 57 -20.35 3.42 -6.27
C VAL A 57 -19.29 4.45 -6.65
N ALA A 58 -19.24 5.55 -5.88
CA ALA A 58 -18.19 6.55 -6.07
C ALA A 58 -16.83 6.00 -5.60
N PRO A 59 -15.73 6.21 -6.35
CA PRO A 59 -14.40 5.73 -5.94
C PRO A 59 -14.01 6.16 -4.52
N ASN A 60 -14.23 7.42 -4.16
CA ASN A 60 -13.93 7.96 -2.83
C ASN A 60 -14.69 7.26 -1.69
N THR A 61 -15.87 6.68 -1.95
CA THR A 61 -16.59 5.88 -0.96
C THR A 61 -15.85 4.57 -0.68
N VAL A 62 -15.24 3.98 -1.71
CA VAL A 62 -14.44 2.75 -1.56
C VAL A 62 -13.13 3.06 -0.83
N THR A 63 -12.48 4.18 -1.14
CA THR A 63 -11.30 4.67 -0.41
C THR A 63 -11.62 4.88 1.07
N PHE A 64 -12.75 5.51 1.39
CA PHE A 64 -13.19 5.70 2.78
C PHE A 64 -13.47 4.37 3.49
N ALA A 65 -14.09 3.42 2.80
CA ALA A 65 -14.31 2.07 3.35
C ALA A 65 -12.98 1.34 3.61
N SER A 66 -11.98 1.46 2.71
CA SER A 66 -10.62 0.96 2.93
C SER A 66 -9.98 1.57 4.17
N LEU A 67 -10.08 2.90 4.34
CA LEU A 67 -9.58 3.61 5.52
C LEU A 67 -10.24 3.12 6.82
N ALA A 68 -11.56 2.95 6.81
CA ALA A 68 -12.30 2.42 7.96
C ALA A 68 -11.86 0.99 8.31
N LEU A 69 -11.62 0.13 7.32
CA LEU A 69 -11.07 -1.21 7.54
C LEU A 69 -9.64 -1.16 8.09
N CYS A 70 -8.79 -0.21 7.69
CA CYS A 70 -7.48 -0.02 8.29
C CYS A 70 -7.58 0.37 9.78
N ALA A 71 -8.52 1.25 10.13
CA ALA A 71 -8.76 1.61 11.54
C ALA A 71 -9.26 0.41 12.36
N LEU A 72 -10.17 -0.39 11.81
CA LEU A 72 -10.64 -1.62 12.44
C LEU A 72 -9.53 -2.67 12.55
N THR A 73 -8.60 -2.74 11.57
CA THR A 73 -7.41 -3.58 11.63
C THR A 73 -6.54 -3.20 12.82
N GLY A 74 -6.24 -1.90 12.98
CA GLY A 74 -5.47 -1.40 14.11
C GLY A 74 -6.15 -1.71 15.44
N LEU A 75 -7.46 -1.50 15.55
CA LEU A 75 -8.23 -1.85 16.74
C LEU A 75 -8.17 -3.36 17.05
N ALA A 76 -8.39 -4.20 16.04
CA ALA A 76 -8.32 -5.66 16.22
C ALA A 76 -6.93 -6.13 16.66
N ALA A 77 -5.86 -5.55 16.09
CA ALA A 77 -4.49 -5.83 16.49
C ALA A 77 -4.23 -5.38 17.92
N ALA A 78 -4.65 -4.17 18.30
CA ALA A 78 -4.50 -3.63 19.65
C ALA A 78 -5.20 -4.50 20.72
N LEU A 79 -6.35 -5.11 20.36
CA LEU A 79 -7.10 -6.02 21.22
C LEU A 79 -6.56 -7.47 21.19
N GLY A 80 -5.47 -7.75 20.48
CA GLY A 80 -4.88 -9.09 20.33
C GLY A 80 -5.68 -10.02 19.41
N HIS A 81 -6.72 -9.53 18.73
CA HIS A 81 -7.51 -10.35 17.80
C HIS A 81 -6.81 -10.45 16.42
N LEU A 82 -5.63 -11.09 16.42
CA LEU A 82 -4.76 -11.18 15.24
C LEU A 82 -5.42 -11.83 14.00
N PRO A 83 -6.22 -12.93 14.12
CA PRO A 83 -6.91 -13.48 12.96
C PRO A 83 -7.88 -12.51 12.28
N GLY A 84 -8.56 -11.66 13.07
CA GLY A 84 -9.42 -10.60 12.56
C GLY A 84 -8.62 -9.49 11.89
N ALA A 85 -7.53 -9.07 12.51
CA ALA A 85 -6.65 -8.05 11.97
C ALA A 85 -6.10 -8.42 10.58
N VAL A 86 -5.70 -9.69 10.37
CA VAL A 86 -5.24 -10.18 9.05
C VAL A 86 -6.29 -9.92 7.97
N TRP A 87 -7.51 -10.39 8.18
CA TRP A 87 -8.54 -10.32 7.15
C TRP A 87 -9.03 -8.90 6.90
N LEU A 88 -9.18 -8.11 7.95
CA LEU A 88 -9.52 -6.68 7.82
C LEU A 88 -8.47 -5.95 7.00
N TYR A 89 -7.17 -6.22 7.22
CA TYR A 89 -6.09 -5.59 6.47
C TYR A 89 -6.02 -6.04 5.02
N VAL A 90 -6.22 -7.33 4.75
CA VAL A 90 -6.30 -7.87 3.38
C VAL A 90 -7.47 -7.24 2.62
N PHE A 91 -8.66 -7.15 3.24
CA PHE A 91 -9.81 -6.50 2.61
C PHE A 91 -9.60 -5.00 2.40
N ALA A 92 -8.95 -4.30 3.34
CA ALA A 92 -8.57 -2.91 3.14
C ALA A 92 -7.69 -2.74 1.90
N GLY A 93 -6.65 -3.58 1.74
CA GLY A 93 -5.80 -3.57 0.56
C GLY A 93 -6.52 -3.91 -0.75
N ILE A 94 -7.49 -4.81 -0.70
CA ILE A 94 -8.35 -5.13 -1.87
C ILE A 94 -9.19 -3.92 -2.27
N LEU A 95 -9.82 -3.24 -1.31
CA LEU A 95 -10.64 -2.05 -1.58
C LEU A 95 -9.79 -0.90 -2.13
N ASP A 96 -8.57 -0.72 -1.65
CA ASP A 96 -7.60 0.25 -2.15
C ASP A 96 -7.24 0.03 -3.64
N VAL A 97 -7.00 -1.20 -4.04
CA VAL A 97 -6.79 -1.54 -5.46
C VAL A 97 -8.07 -1.28 -6.28
N LEU A 98 -9.23 -1.57 -5.70
CA LEU A 98 -10.52 -1.47 -6.36
C LEU A 98 -10.92 -0.02 -6.66
N ASP A 99 -10.71 0.94 -5.73
CA ASP A 99 -11.10 2.34 -5.92
C ASP A 99 -10.36 3.00 -7.08
N GLY A 100 -9.04 2.78 -7.18
CA GLY A 100 -8.24 3.26 -8.29
C GLY A 100 -8.65 2.64 -9.64
N ARG A 101 -9.11 1.38 -9.65
CA ARG A 101 -9.62 0.72 -10.86
C ARG A 101 -11.00 1.28 -11.25
N LEU A 102 -11.89 1.48 -10.28
CA LEU A 102 -13.21 2.09 -10.50
C LEU A 102 -13.07 3.51 -11.05
N ALA A 103 -12.17 4.33 -10.49
CA ALA A 103 -11.90 5.69 -10.97
C ALA A 103 -11.44 5.69 -12.44
N ARG A 104 -10.52 4.79 -12.79
CA ARG A 104 -10.03 4.64 -14.18
C ARG A 104 -11.11 4.19 -15.16
N GLN A 105 -11.92 3.20 -14.79
CA GLN A 105 -12.96 2.66 -15.67
C GLN A 105 -14.14 3.62 -15.85
N ALA A 106 -14.47 4.38 -14.81
CA ALA A 106 -15.54 5.38 -14.89
C ALA A 106 -15.10 6.69 -15.56
N GLY A 107 -13.82 6.85 -15.94
CA GLY A 107 -13.28 8.12 -16.45
C GLY A 107 -13.35 9.26 -15.43
N LYS A 108 -13.45 8.94 -14.14
CA LYS A 108 -13.62 9.90 -13.03
C LYS A 108 -12.31 10.16 -12.26
N GLN A 109 -11.19 10.11 -12.95
CA GLN A 109 -9.91 10.47 -12.35
C GLN A 109 -9.83 11.97 -12.13
N THR A 110 -9.70 12.39 -10.87
CA THR A 110 -9.56 13.81 -10.51
C THR A 110 -8.34 14.01 -9.61
N ALA A 111 -7.74 15.20 -9.66
CA ALA A 111 -6.64 15.56 -8.77
C ALA A 111 -7.07 15.51 -7.29
N ALA A 112 -8.29 15.94 -6.98
CA ALA A 112 -8.84 15.87 -5.63
C ALA A 112 -9.02 14.41 -5.16
N GLY A 113 -9.49 13.51 -6.03
CA GLY A 113 -9.59 12.09 -5.72
C GLY A 113 -8.23 11.44 -5.49
N ALA A 114 -7.22 11.76 -6.31
CA ALA A 114 -5.86 11.28 -6.13
C ALA A 114 -5.21 11.80 -4.83
N LEU A 115 -5.49 13.04 -4.44
CA LEU A 115 -5.06 13.58 -3.16
C LEU A 115 -5.74 12.86 -2.00
N PHE A 116 -7.07 12.67 -2.07
CA PHE A 116 -7.85 11.99 -1.03
C PHE A 116 -7.34 10.56 -0.82
N ASP A 117 -7.18 9.79 -1.90
CA ASP A 117 -6.59 8.44 -1.88
C ASP A 117 -5.20 8.46 -1.24
N SER A 118 -4.31 9.31 -1.74
CA SER A 118 -2.94 9.42 -1.24
C SER A 118 -2.85 9.77 0.25
N VAL A 119 -3.72 10.64 0.77
CA VAL A 119 -3.75 11.02 2.20
C VAL A 119 -4.39 9.92 3.03
N SER A 120 -5.50 9.33 2.56
CA SER A 120 -6.18 8.21 3.23
C SER A 120 -5.26 7.02 3.44
N ASP A 121 -4.38 6.74 2.48
CA ASP A 121 -3.34 5.73 2.56
C ASP A 121 -2.43 5.90 3.78
N ARG A 122 -2.01 7.13 4.08
CA ARG A 122 -1.10 7.41 5.21
C ARG A 122 -1.81 7.30 6.53
N TRP A 123 -3.05 7.78 6.59
CA TRP A 123 -3.89 7.58 7.77
C TRP A 123 -4.18 6.10 8.02
N GLY A 124 -4.46 5.33 6.95
CA GLY A 124 -4.66 3.89 7.05
C GLY A 124 -3.43 3.17 7.62
N GLU A 125 -2.24 3.46 7.09
CA GLU A 125 -0.98 2.91 7.63
C GLU A 125 -0.76 3.32 9.09
N LEU A 126 -1.02 4.59 9.44
CA LEU A 126 -0.90 5.07 10.81
C LEU A 126 -1.80 4.28 11.77
N PHE A 127 -3.09 4.08 11.42
CA PHE A 127 -4.01 3.31 12.26
C PHE A 127 -3.57 1.86 12.46
N VAL A 128 -3.13 1.21 11.38
CA VAL A 128 -2.65 -0.17 11.43
C VAL A 128 -1.41 -0.28 12.33
N PHE A 129 -0.40 0.55 12.09
CA PHE A 129 0.84 0.52 12.89
C PHE A 129 0.61 0.96 14.34
N ALA A 130 -0.29 1.91 14.60
CA ALA A 130 -0.66 2.28 15.97
C ALA A 130 -1.26 1.09 16.75
N GLY A 131 -2.10 0.27 16.10
CA GLY A 131 -2.63 -0.93 16.72
C GLY A 131 -1.55 -1.96 17.06
N TYR A 132 -0.59 -2.19 16.16
CA TYR A 132 0.56 -3.06 16.44
C TYR A 132 1.50 -2.47 17.49
N ALA A 133 1.69 -1.15 17.51
CA ALA A 133 2.46 -0.49 18.57
C ALA A 133 1.82 -0.70 19.93
N TRP A 134 0.50 -0.63 20.01
CA TRP A 134 -0.23 -0.93 21.23
C TRP A 134 -0.09 -2.41 21.63
N PHE A 135 -0.23 -3.33 20.70
CA PHE A 135 -0.06 -4.76 20.97
C PHE A 135 1.33 -5.11 21.50
N LEU A 136 2.37 -4.40 21.04
CA LEU A 136 3.78 -4.63 21.40
C LEU A 136 4.33 -3.63 22.44
N HIS A 137 3.45 -2.86 23.12
CA HIS A 137 3.87 -1.73 23.97
C HIS A 137 4.75 -2.13 25.15
N ASP A 138 4.58 -3.33 25.69
CA ASP A 138 5.39 -3.86 26.80
C ASP A 138 6.70 -4.52 26.35
N SER A 139 7.00 -4.48 25.04
CA SER A 139 8.17 -5.09 24.45
C SER A 139 9.02 -4.07 23.69
N LEU A 140 10.34 -4.28 23.63
CA LEU A 140 11.23 -3.50 22.77
C LEU A 140 10.87 -3.62 21.28
N TRP A 141 10.06 -4.60 20.89
CA TRP A 141 9.54 -4.71 19.52
C TRP A 141 8.68 -3.52 19.08
N VAL A 142 8.18 -2.72 20.01
CA VAL A 142 7.48 -1.47 19.66
C VAL A 142 8.38 -0.53 18.85
N LEU A 143 9.70 -0.54 19.06
CA LEU A 143 10.65 0.23 18.27
C LEU A 143 10.70 -0.21 16.80
N ALA A 144 10.51 -1.50 16.53
CA ALA A 144 10.40 -2.02 15.17
C ALA A 144 9.14 -1.50 14.46
N VAL A 145 8.03 -1.33 15.19
CA VAL A 145 6.81 -0.71 14.63
C VAL A 145 7.05 0.75 14.24
N PHE A 146 7.74 1.53 15.09
CA PHE A 146 8.11 2.90 14.75
C PHE A 146 9.06 2.97 13.55
N ALA A 147 10.01 2.03 13.43
CA ALA A 147 10.87 1.92 12.24
C ALA A 147 10.05 1.60 10.98
N ALA A 148 9.06 0.70 11.07
CA ALA A 148 8.17 0.36 9.97
C ALA A 148 7.31 1.57 9.54
N LEU A 149 6.71 2.27 10.50
CA LEU A 149 5.90 3.47 10.23
C LEU A 149 6.76 4.59 9.62
N GLY A 150 7.93 4.87 10.20
CA GLY A 150 8.86 5.87 9.71
C GLY A 150 9.34 5.56 8.28
N GLY A 151 9.82 4.33 8.05
CA GLY A 151 10.25 3.86 6.74
C GLY A 151 9.13 3.96 5.70
N SER A 152 7.92 3.49 6.02
CA SER A 152 6.74 3.55 5.15
C SER A 152 6.37 4.99 4.76
N THR A 153 6.38 5.88 5.75
CA THR A 153 6.10 7.31 5.55
C THR A 153 7.15 7.93 4.62
N MET A 154 8.43 7.62 4.84
CA MET A 154 9.54 8.16 4.04
C MET A 154 9.54 7.64 2.61
N VAL A 155 9.13 6.39 2.34
CA VAL A 155 8.92 5.87 0.98
C VAL A 155 7.91 6.73 0.22
N SER A 156 6.82 7.09 0.87
CA SER A 156 5.75 7.88 0.28
C SER A 156 6.12 9.36 0.14
N TYR A 157 6.72 9.93 1.18
CA TYR A 157 7.18 11.32 1.18
C TYR A 157 8.23 11.59 0.11
N THR A 158 9.25 10.73 0.00
CA THR A 158 10.33 10.88 -0.99
C THR A 158 9.78 10.86 -2.41
N ARG A 159 8.81 9.98 -2.68
CA ARG A 159 8.11 9.93 -3.97
C ARG A 159 7.34 11.22 -4.25
N ALA A 160 6.47 11.62 -3.33
CA ALA A 160 5.66 12.82 -3.49
C ALA A 160 6.52 14.09 -3.64
N ARG A 161 7.64 14.16 -2.89
CA ARG A 161 8.58 15.27 -3.00
C ARG A 161 9.31 15.31 -4.35
N ALA A 162 9.73 14.14 -4.85
CA ALA A 162 10.35 14.02 -6.16
C ALA A 162 9.37 14.42 -7.28
N GLU A 163 8.13 13.93 -7.24
CA GLU A 163 7.07 14.29 -8.17
C GLU A 163 6.78 15.80 -8.15
N GLY A 164 6.75 16.44 -6.97
CA GLY A 164 6.63 17.88 -6.82
C GLY A 164 7.82 18.69 -7.38
N LEU A 165 8.96 18.06 -7.60
CA LEU A 165 10.14 18.64 -8.29
C LEU A 165 10.20 18.25 -9.78
N GLY A 166 9.14 17.66 -10.33
CA GLY A 166 9.06 17.24 -11.71
C GLY A 166 9.92 16.03 -12.04
N LEU A 167 10.18 15.16 -11.03
CA LEU A 167 10.89 13.90 -11.22
C LEU A 167 9.90 12.73 -11.12
N SER A 168 10.16 11.67 -11.88
CA SER A 168 9.47 10.41 -11.72
C SER A 168 10.43 9.41 -11.07
N VAL A 169 10.25 9.15 -9.78
CA VAL A 169 11.01 8.15 -9.03
C VAL A 169 10.06 7.02 -8.67
N ALA A 170 9.90 6.09 -9.59
CA ALA A 170 9.12 4.87 -9.41
C ALA A 170 10.06 3.71 -9.02
N GLY A 171 9.47 2.64 -8.45
CA GLY A 171 10.22 1.43 -8.09
C GLY A 171 10.63 1.36 -6.62
N GLY A 172 11.30 0.28 -6.28
CA GLY A 172 11.74 -0.10 -4.93
C GLY A 172 11.00 -1.32 -4.40
N LEU A 173 11.72 -2.11 -3.59
CA LEU A 173 11.26 -3.43 -3.11
C LEU A 173 10.07 -3.37 -2.16
N MET A 174 9.91 -2.26 -1.39
CA MET A 174 8.89 -2.17 -0.35
C MET A 174 7.92 -1.01 -0.65
N GLN A 175 7.03 -1.25 -1.58
CA GLN A 175 5.90 -0.37 -1.87
C GLN A 175 4.71 -0.75 -0.95
N ARG A 176 3.56 -0.10 -1.08
CA ARG A 176 2.41 -0.31 -0.20
C ARG A 176 1.85 -1.74 -0.27
N ALA A 177 1.70 -2.29 -1.46
CA ALA A 177 1.16 -3.63 -1.61
C ALA A 177 2.06 -4.70 -0.95
N GLU A 178 3.40 -4.57 -1.09
CA GLU A 178 4.36 -5.46 -0.45
C GLU A 178 4.30 -5.36 1.07
N ARG A 179 4.11 -4.14 1.61
CA ARG A 179 3.94 -3.96 3.07
C ARG A 179 2.67 -4.61 3.58
N ILE A 180 1.55 -4.45 2.86
CA ILE A 180 0.29 -5.10 3.24
C ILE A 180 0.47 -6.62 3.30
N VAL A 181 1.08 -7.21 2.26
CA VAL A 181 1.30 -8.66 2.21
C VAL A 181 2.26 -9.13 3.30
N LEU A 182 3.36 -8.40 3.53
CA LEU A 182 4.32 -8.75 4.57
C LEU A 182 3.69 -8.69 5.97
N VAL A 183 3.00 -7.59 6.29
CA VAL A 183 2.38 -7.40 7.61
C VAL A 183 1.22 -8.38 7.81
N ALA A 184 0.36 -8.57 6.81
CA ALA A 184 -0.73 -9.56 6.88
C ALA A 184 -0.18 -10.98 7.03
N GLY A 185 0.85 -11.34 6.27
CA GLY A 185 1.51 -12.64 6.35
C GLY A 185 2.16 -12.89 7.71
N GLY A 186 2.93 -11.92 8.23
CA GLY A 186 3.52 -12.00 9.56
C GLY A 186 2.47 -12.08 10.67
N THR A 187 1.36 -11.32 10.53
CA THR A 187 0.25 -11.40 11.48
C THR A 187 -0.45 -12.76 11.42
N LEU A 188 -0.59 -13.35 10.23
CA LEU A 188 -1.15 -14.69 10.08
C LEU A 188 -0.26 -15.74 10.76
N LEU A 189 1.06 -15.64 10.59
CA LEU A 189 2.02 -16.52 11.25
C LEU A 189 1.97 -16.35 12.78
N ALA A 190 1.90 -15.11 13.26
CA ALA A 190 1.76 -14.83 14.69
C ALA A 190 0.45 -15.37 15.25
N ALA A 191 -0.65 -15.25 14.52
CA ALA A 191 -1.94 -15.80 14.90
C ALA A 191 -1.95 -17.33 14.95
N TRP A 192 -1.15 -18.00 14.11
CA TRP A 192 -1.08 -19.44 14.03
C TRP A 192 -0.12 -20.03 15.06
N PHE A 193 1.13 -19.54 15.11
CA PHE A 193 2.17 -20.11 15.96
C PHE A 193 2.23 -19.48 17.35
N GLY A 194 1.65 -18.31 17.54
CA GLY A 194 1.59 -17.61 18.82
C GLY A 194 0.22 -17.70 19.51
N SER A 195 -0.66 -18.63 19.05
CA SER A 195 -2.00 -18.77 19.65
C SER A 195 -1.96 -19.15 21.14
N ASP A 196 -0.97 -19.94 21.53
CA ASP A 196 -0.83 -20.47 22.89
C ASP A 196 0.33 -19.81 23.66
N ASP A 197 1.11 -18.95 22.99
CA ASP A 197 2.28 -18.26 23.55
C ASP A 197 2.37 -16.81 23.04
N PRO A 198 1.95 -15.81 23.87
CA PRO A 198 2.01 -14.41 23.54
C PRO A 198 3.42 -13.89 23.18
N ASP A 199 4.49 -14.45 23.77
CA ASP A 199 5.86 -14.03 23.50
C ASP A 199 6.30 -14.47 22.10
N THR A 200 5.88 -15.66 21.66
CA THR A 200 6.07 -16.11 20.28
C THR A 200 5.31 -15.19 19.30
N ALA A 201 4.06 -14.83 19.59
CA ALA A 201 3.30 -13.89 18.76
C ALA A 201 3.99 -12.53 18.66
N ALA A 202 4.43 -11.97 19.79
CA ALA A 202 5.15 -10.71 19.86
C ALA A 202 6.48 -10.75 19.08
N THR A 203 7.23 -11.85 19.18
CA THR A 203 8.49 -12.04 18.46
C THR A 203 8.28 -12.09 16.95
N ILE A 204 7.31 -12.88 16.47
CA ILE A 204 6.99 -12.98 15.04
C ILE A 204 6.57 -11.62 14.48
N LEU A 205 5.69 -10.90 15.19
CA LEU A 205 5.25 -9.57 14.79
C LEU A 205 6.40 -8.56 14.83
N GLY A 206 7.22 -8.59 15.87
CA GLY A 206 8.39 -7.73 16.02
C GLY A 206 9.38 -7.90 14.87
N LEU A 207 9.72 -9.14 14.51
CA LEU A 207 10.57 -9.45 13.37
C LEU A 207 9.93 -9.00 12.04
N THR A 208 8.61 -9.19 11.89
CA THR A 208 7.87 -8.72 10.72
C THR A 208 7.96 -7.20 10.58
N MET A 209 7.75 -6.47 11.68
CA MET A 209 7.84 -5.00 11.69
C MET A 209 9.27 -4.51 11.45
N LEU A 210 10.26 -5.18 12.01
CA LEU A 210 11.67 -4.88 11.76
C LEU A 210 12.03 -5.05 10.29
N LEU A 211 11.65 -6.16 9.70
CA LEU A 211 11.86 -6.42 8.26
C LEU A 211 11.15 -5.37 7.40
N CYS A 212 9.89 -5.04 7.72
CA CYS A 212 9.14 -3.99 7.06
C CYS A 212 9.85 -2.63 7.16
N GLY A 213 10.33 -2.27 8.35
CA GLY A 213 11.03 -1.01 8.60
C GLY A 213 12.35 -0.90 7.84
N VAL A 214 13.18 -1.93 7.90
CA VAL A 214 14.48 -1.97 7.20
C VAL A 214 14.29 -1.89 5.69
N ALA A 215 13.41 -2.71 5.12
CA ALA A 215 13.17 -2.75 3.68
C ALA A 215 12.50 -1.45 3.16
N SER A 216 11.59 -0.85 3.94
CA SER A 216 10.99 0.45 3.61
C SER A 216 12.03 1.57 3.67
N THR A 217 12.86 1.61 4.71
CA THR A 217 13.92 2.59 4.84
C THR A 217 14.92 2.48 3.68
N GLY A 218 15.34 1.26 3.32
CA GLY A 218 16.20 1.02 2.16
C GLY A 218 15.56 1.52 0.85
N THR A 219 14.26 1.29 0.67
CA THR A 219 13.52 1.81 -0.48
C THR A 219 13.46 3.33 -0.50
N ALA A 220 13.23 3.97 0.66
CA ALA A 220 13.17 5.42 0.78
C ALA A 220 14.53 6.07 0.48
N ILE A 221 15.62 5.50 1.00
CA ILE A 221 16.99 5.96 0.73
C ILE A 221 17.32 5.84 -0.76
N ASN A 222 17.01 4.69 -1.37
CA ASN A 222 17.23 4.49 -2.81
C ASN A 222 16.49 5.55 -3.66
N ARG A 223 15.22 5.83 -3.35
CA ARG A 223 14.43 6.88 -4.01
C ARG A 223 15.05 8.26 -3.81
N TRP A 224 15.48 8.58 -2.61
CA TRP A 224 16.11 9.84 -2.29
C TRP A 224 17.42 10.03 -3.07
N VAL A 225 18.32 9.05 -3.04
CA VAL A 225 19.60 9.10 -3.77
C VAL A 225 19.36 9.22 -5.28
N THR A 226 18.39 8.48 -5.82
CA THR A 226 18.02 8.54 -7.24
C THR A 226 17.49 9.92 -7.62
N ALA A 227 16.57 10.49 -6.83
CA ALA A 227 16.04 11.82 -7.06
C ALA A 227 17.15 12.89 -6.99
N TYR A 228 18.00 12.80 -5.96
CA TYR A 228 19.13 13.73 -5.80
C TYR A 228 20.07 13.71 -7.00
N ARG A 229 20.47 12.51 -7.45
CA ARG A 229 21.34 12.35 -8.62
C ARG A 229 20.72 12.93 -9.89
N GLN A 230 19.42 12.72 -10.11
CA GLN A 230 18.73 13.27 -11.27
C GLN A 230 18.66 14.80 -11.23
N LEU A 231 18.44 15.42 -10.05
CA LEU A 231 18.45 16.87 -9.90
C LEU A 231 19.83 17.45 -10.11
N ALA A 232 20.87 16.88 -9.48
CA ALA A 232 22.25 17.31 -9.66
C ALA A 232 22.71 17.24 -11.12
N ALA A 233 22.32 16.17 -11.84
CA ALA A 233 22.60 16.05 -13.28
C ALA A 233 21.87 17.12 -14.11
N ARG A 234 20.62 17.48 -13.76
CA ARG A 234 19.88 18.57 -14.43
C ARG A 234 20.53 19.93 -14.20
N GLU A 235 21.03 20.18 -13.00
CA GLU A 235 21.69 21.44 -12.64
C GLU A 235 23.07 21.58 -13.33
N ALA A 236 23.79 20.49 -13.48
CA ALA A 236 25.10 20.46 -14.17
C ALA A 236 25.00 20.57 -15.69
N ALA A 237 23.82 20.35 -16.29
CA ALA A 237 23.62 20.46 -17.73
C ALA A 237 23.78 21.91 -18.21
N PRO A 238 24.40 22.14 -19.43
CA PRO A 238 24.52 23.47 -20.02
C PRO A 238 23.17 24.18 -20.14
N ALA A 239 23.13 25.50 -20.00
CA ALA A 239 21.91 26.30 -19.94
C ALA A 239 20.94 26.07 -21.12
N GLY A 240 21.43 25.70 -22.30
CA GLY A 240 20.61 25.38 -23.47
C GLY A 240 19.99 23.97 -23.47
N ALA A 241 20.44 23.06 -22.58
CA ALA A 241 19.93 21.69 -22.46
C ALA A 241 19.05 21.47 -21.21
N ARG A 242 18.84 22.52 -20.42
CA ARG A 242 18.03 22.42 -19.21
C ARG A 242 16.56 22.30 -19.58
N ALA A 243 15.91 21.23 -19.17
CA ALA A 243 14.45 21.13 -19.25
C ALA A 243 13.80 22.33 -18.53
N PRO A 244 12.65 22.87 -19.01
CA PRO A 244 11.98 23.97 -18.37
C PRO A 244 11.73 23.67 -16.89
N LYS A 245 12.04 24.63 -16.03
CA LYS A 245 11.79 24.53 -14.58
C LYS A 245 10.32 24.19 -14.37
N PRO A 246 9.98 23.18 -13.54
CA PRO A 246 8.59 22.89 -13.24
C PRO A 246 7.89 24.22 -12.84
N LEU A 247 6.78 24.51 -13.46
CA LEU A 247 5.97 25.67 -13.07
C LEU A 247 5.70 25.59 -11.57
N ALA A 248 6.03 26.65 -10.85
CA ALA A 248 5.59 26.80 -9.47
C ALA A 248 4.05 26.55 -9.44
N PRO A 249 3.56 25.81 -8.45
CA PRO A 249 2.11 25.61 -8.35
C PRO A 249 1.44 26.97 -8.46
N ALA A 250 0.44 27.06 -9.34
CA ALA A 250 -0.31 28.29 -9.52
C ALA A 250 -0.80 28.79 -8.15
N PRO A 251 -0.68 30.08 -7.85
CA PRO A 251 -1.16 30.61 -6.58
C PRO A 251 -2.64 30.23 -6.45
N VAL A 252 -2.97 29.61 -5.32
CA VAL A 252 -4.35 29.27 -4.99
C VAL A 252 -5.11 30.59 -5.03
N ARG A 253 -5.90 30.79 -6.07
CA ARG A 253 -6.84 31.94 -6.09
C ARG A 253 -7.74 31.76 -4.88
N ALA A 254 -7.72 32.75 -3.99
CA ALA A 254 -8.68 32.82 -2.91
C ALA A 254 -10.08 32.70 -3.55
N VAL A 255 -10.84 31.70 -3.11
CA VAL A 255 -12.24 31.59 -3.48
C VAL A 255 -12.89 32.80 -2.80
N GLU A 256 -13.17 33.85 -3.57
CA GLU A 256 -14.02 34.94 -3.10
C GLU A 256 -15.38 34.32 -2.76
N GLN A 257 -15.69 34.34 -1.48
CA GLN A 257 -16.99 33.95 -0.96
C GLN A 257 -18.00 35.01 -1.44
N HIS A 258 -18.88 34.62 -2.34
CA HIS A 258 -20.13 35.31 -2.62
C HIS A 258 -21.28 34.51 -2.04
#